data_d7d90f6be6a0f269a042e65df0686eca
#
_entry.id   d7d90f6be6a0f269a042e65df0686eca
#
_cell.length_a   1.000
_cell.length_b   1.000
_cell.length_c   1.000
_cell.angle_alpha   90.00
_cell.angle_beta   90.00
_cell.angle_gamma   90.00
#
_symmetry.space_group_name_H-M   'P 1'
#
loop_
_entity.id
_entity.type
_entity.pdbx_description
1 polymer ?
#
loop_
_entity_poly.entity_id
_entity_poly.type
_entity_poly.pdbx_seq_one_letter_code
_entity_poly.pdbx_strand_id
1 'polypeptide(L)'
;LIEQFGIPYHGISTGKLRRYFSLQNFTDPFRVVKGLDEARKLVKILKPDVIFSKGGFVSVPVVLAGKSRKVPTIIHESDMTPGLANKLSLSSATKVCCNFPETLDHLPEGKALLTGSPIRQELLSGDKFTALNSLKFTSDKPVIMIVGGSLGAVAVNNAVRAILPELLKKYQVIHFC
;
A
#
# COMPACT_ATOMS: atom_id res chain seq x y z
N LEU A 1 -5.40 13.42 4.38
CA LEU A 1 -6.08 12.35 3.63
C LEU A 1 -7.04 11.53 4.50
N ILE A 2 -6.63 11.04 5.67
CA ILE A 2 -7.47 10.18 6.51
C ILE A 2 -8.58 11.00 7.19
N GLU A 3 -8.26 12.19 7.67
CA GLU A 3 -9.20 13.10 8.36
C GLU A 3 -10.41 13.46 7.52
N GLN A 4 -10.25 13.62 6.20
CA GLN A 4 -11.36 13.92 5.29
C GLN A 4 -12.43 12.82 5.19
N PHE A 5 -12.10 11.60 5.65
CA PHE A 5 -13.05 10.47 5.69
C PHE A 5 -13.69 10.28 7.06
N GLY A 6 -13.42 11.17 8.04
CA GLY A 6 -13.94 11.05 9.40
C GLY A 6 -13.45 9.83 10.17
N ILE A 7 -12.34 9.19 9.72
CA ILE A 7 -11.79 8.00 10.36
C ILE A 7 -10.79 8.43 11.45
N PRO A 8 -10.93 7.95 12.69
CA PRO A 8 -9.98 8.24 13.75
C PRO A 8 -8.56 7.77 13.38
N TYR A 9 -7.58 8.63 13.54
CA TYR A 9 -6.19 8.34 13.24
C TYR A 9 -5.35 8.27 14.53
N HIS A 10 -4.60 7.19 14.68
CA HIS A 10 -3.69 6.98 15.80
C HIS A 10 -2.27 6.70 15.30
N GLY A 11 -1.35 7.61 15.53
CA GLY A 11 0.07 7.43 15.21
C GLY A 11 0.76 6.56 16.27
N ILE A 12 1.68 5.72 15.84
CA ILE A 12 2.59 4.96 16.72
C ILE A 12 4.04 5.17 16.29
N SER A 13 4.96 5.02 17.24
CA SER A 13 6.39 5.04 16.95
C SER A 13 6.77 3.86 16.06
N THR A 14 7.65 4.09 15.09
CA THR A 14 8.13 3.04 14.20
C THR A 14 9.62 3.18 13.94
N GLY A 15 10.33 2.05 13.83
CA GLY A 15 11.68 1.97 13.31
C GLY A 15 11.65 1.46 11.87
N LYS A 16 12.56 1.92 11.02
CA LYS A 16 12.76 1.38 9.66
C LYS A 16 14.01 0.52 9.65
N LEU A 17 13.89 -0.76 9.31
CA LEU A 17 15.05 -1.60 8.97
C LEU A 17 15.59 -1.12 7.62
N ARG A 18 16.64 -0.30 7.68
CA ARG A 18 17.33 0.22 6.49
C ARG A 18 18.36 -0.79 6.01
N ARG A 19 18.43 -1.00 4.70
CA ARG A 19 19.41 -1.90 4.07
C ARG A 19 20.84 -1.32 4.01
N TYR A 20 21.04 -0.06 4.42
CA TYR A 20 22.32 0.64 4.43
C TYR A 20 22.68 1.08 5.85
N PHE A 21 23.98 1.22 6.11
CA PHE A 21 24.48 1.64 7.41
C PHE A 21 24.05 3.09 7.72
N SER A 22 23.36 3.27 8.85
CA SER A 22 22.93 4.59 9.33
C SER A 22 23.00 4.61 10.85
N LEU A 23 23.42 5.71 11.44
CA LEU A 23 23.42 5.93 12.90
C LEU A 23 22.01 5.72 13.51
N GLN A 24 20.96 5.91 12.71
CA GLN A 24 19.58 5.67 13.14
C GLN A 24 19.29 4.17 13.35
N ASN A 25 20.10 3.26 12.81
CA ASN A 25 19.96 1.82 13.06
C ASN A 25 20.17 1.46 14.53
N PHE A 26 20.88 2.28 15.30
CA PHE A 26 21.07 2.08 16.74
C PHE A 26 19.86 2.55 17.57
N THR A 27 19.09 3.53 17.09
CA THR A 27 17.90 4.04 17.77
C THR A 27 16.62 3.34 17.34
N ASP A 28 16.60 2.71 16.16
CA ASP A 28 15.44 2.03 15.61
C ASP A 28 14.93 0.86 16.46
N PRO A 29 15.76 0.02 17.11
CA PRO A 29 15.27 -1.01 18.03
C PRO A 29 14.44 -0.44 19.19
N PHE A 30 14.88 0.66 19.79
CA PHE A 30 14.13 1.33 20.87
C PHE A 30 12.79 1.87 20.37
N ARG A 31 12.75 2.41 19.16
CA ARG A 31 11.51 2.88 18.51
C ARG A 31 10.56 1.73 18.22
N VAL A 32 11.07 0.56 17.82
CA VAL A 32 10.27 -0.64 17.61
C VAL A 32 9.64 -1.12 18.91
N VAL A 33 10.42 -1.19 20.00
CA VAL A 33 9.91 -1.58 21.33
C VAL A 33 8.85 -0.58 21.81
N LYS A 34 9.12 0.74 21.69
CA LYS A 34 8.15 1.78 22.01
C LYS A 34 6.88 1.65 21.18
N GLY A 35 7.00 1.45 19.87
CA GLY A 35 5.85 1.25 18.99
C GLY A 35 5.01 0.02 19.34
N LEU A 36 5.66 -1.06 19.81
CA LEU A 36 4.94 -2.24 20.29
C LEU A 36 4.16 -1.98 21.56
N ASP A 37 4.70 -1.21 22.52
CA ASP A 37 4.00 -0.81 23.73
C ASP A 37 2.81 0.12 23.40
N GLU A 38 3.03 1.11 22.55
CA GLU A 38 1.97 2.00 22.04
C GLU A 38 0.85 1.23 21.35
N ALA A 39 1.20 0.28 20.45
CA ALA A 39 0.24 -0.57 19.77
C ALA A 39 -0.55 -1.45 20.76
N ARG A 40 0.10 -2.03 21.79
CA ARG A 40 -0.58 -2.81 22.83
C ARG A 40 -1.58 -1.97 23.63
N LYS A 41 -1.22 -0.72 23.94
CA LYS A 41 -2.11 0.24 24.62
C LYS A 41 -3.31 0.58 23.74
N LEU A 42 -3.09 0.88 22.46
CA LEU A 42 -4.16 1.17 21.50
C LEU A 42 -5.13 -0.01 21.34
N VAL A 43 -4.62 -1.22 21.12
CA VAL A 43 -5.46 -2.43 20.99
C VAL A 43 -6.25 -2.69 22.29
N LYS A 44 -5.65 -2.38 23.46
CA LYS A 44 -6.35 -2.49 24.75
C LYS A 44 -7.49 -1.49 24.89
N ILE A 45 -7.28 -0.25 24.45
CA ILE A 45 -8.27 0.84 24.57
C ILE A 45 -9.38 0.68 23.54
N LEU A 46 -8.99 0.46 22.28
CA LEU A 46 -9.93 0.40 21.15
C LEU A 46 -10.73 -0.92 21.11
N LYS A 47 -10.18 -2.01 21.67
CA LYS A 47 -10.78 -3.36 21.68
C LYS A 47 -11.35 -3.75 20.31
N PRO A 48 -10.54 -3.70 19.23
CA PRO A 48 -11.04 -4.00 17.90
C PRO A 48 -11.46 -5.46 17.78
N ASP A 49 -12.53 -5.73 17.04
CA ASP A 49 -12.99 -7.08 16.73
C ASP A 49 -12.08 -7.76 15.69
N VAL A 50 -11.44 -6.98 14.82
CA VAL A 50 -10.52 -7.45 13.78
C VAL A 50 -9.45 -6.39 13.49
N ILE A 51 -8.25 -6.85 13.14
CA ILE A 51 -7.17 -6.00 12.63
C ILE A 51 -6.95 -6.33 11.16
N PHE A 52 -6.93 -5.31 10.30
CA PHE A 52 -6.55 -5.43 8.90
C PHE A 52 -5.23 -4.71 8.64
N SER A 53 -4.27 -5.40 8.04
CA SER A 53 -2.94 -4.87 7.73
C SER A 53 -2.63 -4.95 6.24
N LYS A 54 -2.28 -3.82 5.63
CA LYS A 54 -1.74 -3.73 4.25
C LYS A 54 -0.21 -3.86 4.21
N GLY A 55 0.41 -4.26 5.31
CA GLY A 55 1.86 -4.37 5.39
C GLY A 55 2.56 -3.06 5.77
N GLY A 56 3.87 -3.02 5.54
CA GLY A 56 4.75 -1.94 6.00
C GLY A 56 5.22 -2.14 7.45
N PHE A 57 6.36 -1.54 7.80
CA PHE A 57 6.99 -1.76 9.12
C PHE A 57 6.14 -1.28 10.29
N VAL A 58 5.31 -0.27 10.09
CA VAL A 58 4.39 0.26 11.12
C VAL A 58 3.31 -0.78 11.50
N SER A 59 2.95 -1.67 10.59
CA SER A 59 1.93 -2.69 10.86
C SER A 59 2.41 -3.79 11.80
N VAL A 60 3.71 -4.10 11.80
CA VAL A 60 4.27 -5.22 12.58
C VAL A 60 3.94 -5.10 14.07
N PRO A 61 4.20 -3.97 14.78
CA PRO A 61 3.81 -3.80 16.17
C PRO A 61 2.31 -4.00 16.42
N VAL A 62 1.47 -3.54 15.49
CA VAL A 62 0.01 -3.64 15.64
C VAL A 62 -0.45 -5.09 15.52
N VAL A 63 0.08 -5.83 14.52
CA VAL A 63 -0.23 -7.25 14.33
C VAL A 63 0.21 -8.10 15.53
N LEU A 64 1.41 -7.84 16.07
CA LEU A 64 1.91 -8.51 17.26
C LEU A 64 1.08 -8.18 18.52
N ALA A 65 0.64 -6.93 18.66
CA ALA A 65 -0.26 -6.52 19.73
C ALA A 65 -1.62 -7.21 19.62
N GLY A 66 -2.16 -7.33 18.39
CA GLY A 66 -3.40 -8.07 18.11
C GLY A 66 -3.29 -9.53 18.54
N LYS A 67 -2.21 -10.23 18.15
CA LYS A 67 -1.95 -11.61 18.58
C LYS A 67 -1.94 -11.75 20.12
N SER A 68 -1.25 -10.84 20.81
CA SER A 68 -1.16 -10.88 22.29
C SER A 68 -2.53 -10.70 22.97
N ARG A 69 -3.49 -10.14 22.27
CA ARG A 69 -4.87 -9.91 22.72
C ARG A 69 -5.89 -10.86 22.10
N LYS A 70 -5.42 -11.84 21.32
CA LYS A 70 -6.27 -12.80 20.58
C LYS A 70 -7.24 -12.14 19.63
N VAL A 71 -6.89 -10.95 19.11
CA VAL A 71 -7.69 -10.25 18.09
C VAL A 71 -7.39 -10.88 16.73
N PRO A 72 -8.40 -11.35 15.99
CA PRO A 72 -8.22 -11.86 14.64
C PRO A 72 -7.53 -10.84 13.75
N THR A 73 -6.51 -11.26 13.02
CA THR A 73 -5.73 -10.35 12.17
C THR A 73 -5.67 -10.87 10.75
N ILE A 74 -6.05 -10.03 9.81
CA ILE A 74 -5.94 -10.26 8.37
C ILE A 74 -4.79 -9.41 7.84
N ILE A 75 -3.88 -10.04 7.12
CA ILE A 75 -2.78 -9.36 6.40
C ILE A 75 -3.08 -9.42 4.91
N HIS A 76 -2.75 -8.37 4.18
CA HIS A 76 -2.82 -8.35 2.73
C HIS A 76 -1.43 -8.11 2.13
N GLU A 77 -0.98 -9.07 1.29
CA GLU A 77 0.25 -8.95 0.51
C GLU A 77 -0.08 -8.46 -0.91
N SER A 78 0.58 -7.40 -1.32
CA SER A 78 0.35 -6.79 -2.63
C SER A 78 1.40 -7.18 -3.67
N ASP A 79 2.56 -7.65 -3.21
CA ASP A 79 3.67 -8.05 -4.08
C ASP A 79 3.64 -9.56 -4.36
N MET A 80 4.33 -10.00 -5.41
CA MET A 80 4.43 -11.43 -5.76
C MET A 80 5.14 -12.25 -4.68
N THR A 81 6.06 -11.63 -3.94
CA THR A 81 6.75 -12.27 -2.81
C THR A 81 6.54 -11.45 -1.54
N PRO A 82 6.23 -12.11 -0.40
CA PRO A 82 5.99 -11.38 0.84
C PRO A 82 7.16 -10.52 1.27
N GLY A 83 6.87 -9.22 1.48
CA GLY A 83 7.83 -8.28 2.04
C GLY A 83 8.22 -8.63 3.48
N LEU A 84 9.36 -8.11 3.97
CA LEU A 84 9.89 -8.44 5.29
C LEU A 84 8.88 -8.18 6.43
N ALA A 85 8.14 -7.08 6.37
CA ALA A 85 7.13 -6.75 7.36
C ALA A 85 6.01 -7.80 7.42
N ASN A 86 5.53 -8.25 6.25
CA ASN A 86 4.54 -9.32 6.20
C ASN A 86 5.12 -10.65 6.66
N LYS A 87 6.36 -11.02 6.26
CA LYS A 87 7.05 -12.23 6.75
C LYS A 87 7.11 -12.28 8.27
N LEU A 88 7.46 -11.18 8.93
CA LEU A 88 7.49 -11.08 10.40
C LEU A 88 6.10 -11.22 11.03
N SER A 89 5.06 -10.89 10.28
CA SER A 89 3.68 -10.88 10.75
C SER A 89 2.90 -12.18 10.44
N LEU A 90 3.37 -13.04 9.52
CA LEU A 90 2.68 -14.25 9.07
C LEU A 90 2.24 -15.18 10.20
N SER A 91 3.15 -15.43 11.18
CA SER A 91 2.86 -16.32 12.33
C SER A 91 1.76 -15.77 13.24
N SER A 92 1.50 -14.47 13.16
CA SER A 92 0.51 -13.76 13.99
C SER A 92 -0.80 -13.52 13.26
N ALA A 93 -0.83 -13.73 11.95
CA ALA A 93 -2.02 -13.57 11.13
C ALA A 93 -2.98 -14.76 11.27
N THR A 94 -4.28 -14.46 11.29
CA THR A 94 -5.36 -15.45 11.19
C THR A 94 -5.57 -15.85 9.72
N LYS A 95 -5.56 -14.85 8.82
CA LYS A 95 -5.63 -15.05 7.37
C LYS A 95 -4.66 -14.10 6.67
N VAL A 96 -4.17 -14.53 5.50
CA VAL A 96 -3.26 -13.77 4.65
C VAL A 96 -3.85 -13.70 3.25
N CYS A 97 -4.33 -12.54 2.87
CA CYS A 97 -4.83 -12.27 1.52
C CYS A 97 -3.66 -11.91 0.59
N CYS A 98 -3.75 -12.22 -0.68
CA CYS A 98 -2.74 -11.85 -1.67
C CYS A 98 -3.36 -11.45 -3.01
N ASN A 99 -2.57 -10.71 -3.82
CA ASN A 99 -2.97 -10.25 -5.14
C ASN A 99 -2.78 -11.31 -6.22
N PHE A 100 -1.72 -12.11 -6.11
CA PHE A 100 -1.26 -12.99 -7.19
C PHE A 100 -1.32 -14.46 -6.76
N PRO A 101 -1.69 -15.38 -7.70
CA PRO A 101 -1.68 -16.82 -7.43
C PRO A 101 -0.30 -17.31 -6.98
N GLU A 102 0.77 -16.80 -7.59
CA GLU A 102 2.16 -17.19 -7.31
C GLU A 102 2.58 -16.84 -5.87
N THR A 103 1.92 -15.88 -5.26
CA THR A 103 2.18 -15.52 -3.86
C THR A 103 1.75 -16.63 -2.89
N LEU A 104 0.76 -17.46 -3.29
CA LEU A 104 0.25 -18.53 -2.43
C LEU A 104 1.35 -19.52 -2.01
N ASP A 105 2.30 -19.82 -2.91
CA ASP A 105 3.41 -20.75 -2.66
C ASP A 105 4.37 -20.25 -1.56
N HIS A 106 4.31 -18.94 -1.26
CA HIS A 106 5.14 -18.30 -0.24
C HIS A 106 4.40 -18.07 1.09
N LEU A 107 3.13 -18.45 1.18
CA LEU A 107 2.28 -18.18 2.34
C LEU A 107 1.97 -19.45 3.12
N PRO A 108 1.69 -19.35 4.43
CA PRO A 108 1.32 -20.50 5.24
C PRO A 108 0.07 -21.20 4.73
N GLU A 109 0.15 -22.50 4.54
CA GLU A 109 -0.98 -23.35 4.16
C GLU A 109 -2.16 -23.19 5.14
N GLY A 110 -3.38 -23.20 4.61
CA GLY A 110 -4.62 -23.04 5.40
C GLY A 110 -4.92 -21.61 5.87
N LYS A 111 -3.96 -20.66 5.71
CA LYS A 111 -4.19 -19.24 6.02
C LYS A 111 -4.30 -18.35 4.78
N ALA A 112 -3.69 -18.78 3.66
CA ALA A 112 -3.60 -18.01 2.44
C ALA A 112 -4.96 -17.95 1.70
N LEU A 113 -5.27 -16.78 1.14
CA LEU A 113 -6.47 -16.50 0.33
C LEU A 113 -6.09 -15.60 -0.85
N LEU A 114 -6.40 -16.06 -2.07
CA LEU A 114 -6.29 -15.21 -3.26
C LEU A 114 -7.52 -14.29 -3.33
N THR A 115 -7.32 -13.01 -3.12
CA THR A 115 -8.42 -12.02 -3.09
C THR A 115 -8.29 -10.95 -4.17
N GLY A 116 -7.11 -10.82 -4.77
CA GLY A 116 -6.80 -9.67 -5.60
C GLY A 116 -6.62 -8.39 -4.78
N SER A 117 -6.42 -7.28 -5.48
CA SER A 117 -6.22 -5.97 -4.86
C SER A 117 -7.57 -5.29 -4.60
N PRO A 118 -7.82 -4.77 -3.38
CA PRO A 118 -9.01 -3.97 -3.12
C PRO A 118 -8.88 -2.64 -3.87
N ILE A 119 -9.74 -2.44 -4.86
CA ILE A 119 -9.84 -1.21 -5.64
C ILE A 119 -11.20 -0.56 -5.44
N ARG A 120 -11.25 0.74 -5.63
CA ARG A 120 -12.51 1.48 -5.53
C ARG A 120 -13.42 1.14 -6.70
N GLN A 121 -14.70 0.92 -6.42
CA GLN A 121 -15.70 0.55 -7.43
C GLN A 121 -15.85 1.61 -8.53
N GLU A 122 -15.66 2.88 -8.19
CA GLU A 122 -15.75 4.01 -9.12
C GLU A 122 -14.71 3.91 -10.26
N LEU A 123 -13.59 3.23 -10.02
CA LEU A 123 -12.57 3.01 -11.06
C LEU A 123 -13.04 2.03 -12.14
N LEU A 124 -14.08 1.23 -11.89
CA LEU A 124 -14.64 0.27 -12.83
C LEU A 124 -15.81 0.83 -13.64
N SER A 125 -16.32 2.00 -13.29
CA SER A 125 -17.51 2.61 -13.88
C SER A 125 -17.21 3.90 -14.68
N GLY A 126 -15.98 4.05 -15.16
CA GLY A 126 -15.56 5.21 -15.95
C GLY A 126 -16.23 5.25 -17.32
N ASP A 127 -16.64 6.44 -17.77
CA ASP A 127 -17.17 6.70 -19.11
C ASP A 127 -16.14 7.42 -20.00
N LYS A 128 -15.78 6.77 -21.09
CA LYS A 128 -14.78 7.26 -22.04
C LYS A 128 -15.17 8.60 -22.68
N PHE A 129 -16.42 8.75 -23.09
CA PHE A 129 -16.86 9.94 -23.81
C PHE A 129 -16.90 11.16 -22.90
N THR A 130 -17.40 10.99 -21.69
CA THR A 130 -17.39 12.03 -20.65
C THR A 130 -15.96 12.47 -20.33
N ALA A 131 -15.02 11.52 -20.21
CA ALA A 131 -13.62 11.83 -19.97
C ALA A 131 -12.97 12.59 -21.13
N LEU A 132 -13.16 12.15 -22.37
CA LEU A 132 -12.64 12.85 -23.55
C LEU A 132 -13.18 14.29 -23.64
N ASN A 133 -14.48 14.47 -23.45
CA ASN A 133 -15.12 15.78 -23.48
C ASN A 133 -14.58 16.73 -22.37
N SER A 134 -14.44 16.23 -21.15
CA SER A 134 -13.91 17.02 -20.02
C SER A 134 -12.47 17.47 -20.23
N LEU A 135 -11.68 16.66 -20.94
CA LEU A 135 -10.29 16.96 -21.28
C LEU A 135 -10.15 17.74 -22.60
N LYS A 136 -11.25 17.98 -23.31
CA LYS A 136 -11.27 18.58 -24.66
C LYS A 136 -10.42 17.75 -25.65
N PHE A 137 -10.45 16.44 -25.49
CA PHE A 137 -9.80 15.49 -26.37
C PHE A 137 -10.74 15.03 -27.48
N THR A 138 -10.15 14.62 -28.59
CA THR A 138 -10.90 14.12 -29.76
C THR A 138 -10.97 12.59 -29.75
N SER A 139 -11.94 12.01 -30.46
CA SER A 139 -12.09 10.55 -30.52
C SER A 139 -11.22 9.87 -31.60
N ASP A 140 -10.61 10.65 -32.49
CA ASP A 140 -9.82 10.21 -33.63
C ASP A 140 -8.36 9.87 -33.28
N LYS A 141 -7.86 10.40 -32.15
CA LYS A 141 -6.49 10.11 -31.69
C LYS A 141 -6.48 9.23 -30.44
N PRO A 142 -5.61 8.22 -30.37
CA PRO A 142 -5.42 7.43 -29.15
C PRO A 142 -4.91 8.31 -27.99
N VAL A 143 -5.33 7.95 -26.76
CA VAL A 143 -4.90 8.64 -25.53
C VAL A 143 -3.88 7.80 -24.79
N ILE A 144 -2.76 8.39 -24.42
CA ILE A 144 -1.75 7.80 -23.54
C ILE A 144 -1.88 8.47 -22.18
N MET A 145 -2.07 7.68 -21.12
CA MET A 145 -2.06 8.15 -19.76
C MET A 145 -0.78 7.68 -19.06
N ILE A 146 -0.01 8.63 -18.51
CA ILE A 146 1.21 8.36 -17.76
C ILE A 146 0.97 8.80 -16.31
N VAL A 147 1.09 7.83 -15.39
CA VAL A 147 0.86 8.07 -13.96
C VAL A 147 2.07 7.59 -13.17
N GLY A 148 2.71 8.49 -12.44
CA GLY A 148 3.73 8.16 -11.47
C GLY A 148 3.13 7.76 -10.11
N GLY A 149 3.98 7.34 -9.16
CA GLY A 149 3.56 7.16 -7.76
C GLY A 149 3.26 8.50 -7.08
N SER A 150 2.70 8.45 -5.87
CA SER A 150 2.27 9.64 -5.10
C SER A 150 3.37 10.65 -4.79
N LEU A 151 4.64 10.23 -4.81
CA LEU A 151 5.82 11.10 -4.63
C LEU A 151 6.38 11.61 -5.95
N GLY A 152 5.73 11.29 -7.08
CA GLY A 152 6.24 11.54 -8.42
C GLY A 152 7.32 10.55 -8.85
N ALA A 153 7.69 10.61 -10.11
CA ALA A 153 8.71 9.76 -10.72
C ALA A 153 9.58 10.61 -11.62
N VAL A 154 10.55 11.34 -11.06
CA VAL A 154 11.39 12.33 -11.78
C VAL A 154 12.01 11.75 -13.05
N ALA A 155 12.54 10.52 -13.01
CA ALA A 155 13.14 9.88 -14.19
C ALA A 155 12.08 9.62 -15.28
N VAL A 156 10.88 9.12 -14.92
CA VAL A 156 9.76 8.91 -15.85
C VAL A 156 9.31 10.25 -16.44
N ASN A 157 9.11 11.25 -15.57
CA ASN A 157 8.66 12.58 -15.99
C ASN A 157 9.64 13.23 -16.97
N ASN A 158 10.95 13.11 -16.73
CA ASN A 158 11.98 13.64 -17.62
C ASN A 158 11.99 12.88 -18.95
N ALA A 159 11.89 11.57 -18.95
CA ALA A 159 11.82 10.77 -20.17
C ALA A 159 10.59 11.15 -21.01
N VAL A 160 9.42 11.28 -20.38
CA VAL A 160 8.19 11.69 -21.07
C VAL A 160 8.33 13.07 -21.67
N ARG A 161 8.86 14.05 -20.91
CA ARG A 161 9.06 15.43 -21.41
C ARG A 161 9.99 15.48 -22.62
N ALA A 162 11.04 14.65 -22.63
CA ALA A 162 12.00 14.60 -23.73
C ALA A 162 11.38 14.13 -25.05
N ILE A 163 10.39 13.22 -25.00
CA ILE A 163 9.74 12.68 -26.21
C ILE A 163 8.35 13.27 -26.46
N LEU A 164 7.86 14.16 -25.60
CA LEU A 164 6.52 14.70 -25.68
C LEU A 164 6.16 15.34 -27.02
N PRO A 165 7.05 16.13 -27.67
CA PRO A 165 6.76 16.70 -28.98
C PRO A 165 6.48 15.65 -30.06
N GLU A 166 7.16 14.51 -30.01
CA GLU A 166 6.92 13.40 -30.95
C GLU A 166 5.64 12.64 -30.62
N LEU A 167 5.36 12.42 -29.32
CA LEU A 167 4.12 11.77 -28.90
C LEU A 167 2.88 12.54 -29.32
N LEU A 168 2.88 13.86 -29.18
CA LEU A 168 1.74 14.75 -29.50
C LEU A 168 1.40 14.77 -30.99
N LYS A 169 2.32 14.36 -31.89
CA LYS A 169 2.01 14.23 -33.32
C LYS A 169 0.95 13.17 -33.58
N LYS A 170 0.95 12.08 -32.78
CA LYS A 170 0.10 10.88 -33.00
C LYS A 170 -0.90 10.61 -31.87
N TYR A 171 -0.65 11.12 -30.68
CA TYR A 171 -1.39 10.80 -29.47
C TYR A 171 -1.85 12.05 -28.73
N GLN A 172 -2.87 11.88 -27.93
CA GLN A 172 -3.26 12.81 -26.88
C GLN A 172 -2.67 12.28 -25.56
N VAL A 173 -2.12 13.15 -24.72
CA VAL A 173 -1.34 12.72 -23.56
C VAL A 173 -1.90 13.29 -22.28
N ILE A 174 -2.16 12.43 -21.30
CA ILE A 174 -2.44 12.77 -19.91
C ILE A 174 -1.20 12.42 -19.10
N HIS A 175 -0.54 13.40 -18.50
CA HIS A 175 0.66 13.17 -17.71
C HIS A 175 0.50 13.73 -16.31
N PHE A 176 0.46 12.83 -15.32
CA PHE A 176 0.48 13.16 -13.89
C PHE A 176 1.93 13.26 -13.41
N CYS A 177 2.41 14.47 -13.11
CA CYS A 177 3.80 14.76 -12.74
C CYS A 177 3.90 15.73 -11.55
#